data_7b21bf062bb8f245dc092c696d2eb520
#
_entry.id   7b21bf062bb8f245dc092c696d2eb520
#
_cell.length_a   1.000
_cell.length_b   1.000
_cell.length_c   1.000
_cell.angle_alpha   90.00
_cell.angle_beta   90.00
_cell.angle_gamma   90.00
#
_symmetry.space_group_name_H-M   'P 1'
#
loop_
_entity.id
_entity.type
_entity.pdbx_description
1 polymer ?
#
loop_
_entity_poly.entity_id
_entity_poly.type
_entity_poly.pdbx_seq_one_letter_code
_entity_poly.pdbx_strand_id
1 'polypeptide(L)'
;YGDTADGAWYFQLLKDKQNIAELRDHLMFGAVGGMSHVGDVGHQGQSKAAAMPDTAEVCGCNGVCKGTIVKAIKEKGLFTVDDVRKHTKASSSCGSCTGLVEQILASTVGGAYQPVQSKDKPVCGCTDRSHGEVRAAIREQHLLTIPDVMHLLEWKTPNGCASCRPALNYYLISTWPHEAQDDPQSRFINERAHANIQKDGTFSVVPRMWGGLTSPKELRVIADVAEKYNVPTVKMTGGARVDLLGIKKADLPKVWADLGAAGMVSGHAYGKSIRTVKTCVGAEHCRFGTQLSMSMGVKLEKMLFGMWSPHKVKLAVSGCPRNCAEAGIKDVGVIGVDSGYEIYVAGNGGIKTEVAQFLCKVATDDEVLEVAGAFLQLYREEGFYLERTCHYVGRVGLDHVKKIVLENAARRKELYERLLYALQNYEDPWNAAVQKPAVRREFEILEVRT
;
A
#
# COMPACT_ATOMS: atom_id res chain seq x y z
N TYR A 1 -17.49 7.22 -9.82
CA TYR A 1 -18.04 8.56 -9.72
C TYR A 1 -19.18 8.54 -8.71
N GLY A 2 -19.08 9.29 -7.63
CA GLY A 2 -20.08 9.42 -6.60
C GLY A 2 -19.87 8.56 -5.35
N ASP A 3 -20.68 8.82 -4.35
CA ASP A 3 -20.69 8.06 -3.11
C ASP A 3 -21.23 6.65 -3.37
N THR A 4 -20.47 5.63 -2.98
CA THR A 4 -20.87 4.21 -3.09
C THR A 4 -21.49 3.67 -1.80
N ALA A 5 -21.68 4.52 -0.79
CA ALA A 5 -22.22 4.12 0.51
C ALA A 5 -23.61 3.48 0.37
N ASP A 6 -24.38 3.90 -0.60
CA ASP A 6 -25.74 3.42 -0.86
C ASP A 6 -25.82 2.20 -1.81
N GLY A 7 -24.70 1.76 -2.37
CA GLY A 7 -24.70 0.68 -3.37
C GLY A 7 -25.35 -0.62 -2.89
N ALA A 8 -25.12 -1.02 -1.64
CA ALA A 8 -25.74 -2.21 -1.05
C ALA A 8 -27.27 -2.08 -0.89
N TRP A 9 -27.76 -0.88 -0.56
CA TRP A 9 -29.18 -0.61 -0.45
C TRP A 9 -29.87 -0.63 -1.82
N TYR A 10 -29.28 0.01 -2.83
CA TYR A 10 -29.80 -0.04 -4.21
C TYR A 10 -29.82 -1.46 -4.76
N PHE A 11 -28.79 -2.26 -4.46
CA PHE A 11 -28.74 -3.65 -4.87
C PHE A 11 -29.85 -4.48 -4.19
N GLN A 12 -30.18 -4.18 -2.94
CA GLN A 12 -31.27 -4.84 -2.23
C GLN A 12 -32.65 -4.47 -2.82
N LEU A 13 -32.88 -3.18 -3.13
CA LEU A 13 -34.09 -2.74 -3.82
C LEU A 13 -34.31 -3.48 -5.14
N LEU A 14 -33.20 -3.69 -5.89
CA LEU A 14 -33.21 -4.46 -7.14
C LEU A 14 -33.56 -5.93 -6.91
N LYS A 15 -32.94 -6.57 -5.92
CA LYS A 15 -33.22 -7.96 -5.54
C LYS A 15 -34.69 -8.17 -5.13
N ASP A 16 -35.19 -7.25 -4.33
CA ASP A 16 -36.59 -7.33 -3.81
C ASP A 16 -37.62 -6.86 -4.83
N LYS A 17 -37.18 -6.43 -6.03
CA LYS A 17 -38.01 -5.89 -7.11
C LYS A 17 -38.98 -4.79 -6.60
N GLN A 18 -38.51 -3.95 -5.68
CA GLN A 18 -39.29 -2.86 -5.13
C GLN A 18 -39.59 -1.79 -6.17
N ASN A 19 -40.76 -1.19 -6.13
CA ASN A 19 -41.09 -0.07 -6.98
C ASN A 19 -40.28 1.18 -6.50
N ILE A 20 -39.46 1.71 -7.37
CA ILE A 20 -38.59 2.86 -7.07
C ILE A 20 -39.15 4.20 -7.60
N ALA A 21 -40.41 4.24 -8.03
CA ALA A 21 -40.98 5.45 -8.63
C ALA A 21 -40.90 6.66 -7.69
N GLU A 22 -41.12 6.46 -6.39
CA GLU A 22 -41.03 7.51 -5.37
C GLU A 22 -39.58 7.91 -5.03
N LEU A 23 -38.60 7.05 -5.36
CA LEU A 23 -37.21 7.27 -5.11
C LEU A 23 -36.43 7.83 -6.34
N ARG A 24 -37.15 7.95 -7.48
CA ARG A 24 -36.55 8.31 -8.76
C ARG A 24 -35.73 9.60 -8.71
N ASP A 25 -36.28 10.65 -8.13
CA ASP A 25 -35.62 11.95 -8.07
C ASP A 25 -34.45 11.92 -7.14
N HIS A 26 -34.51 11.19 -6.03
CA HIS A 26 -33.39 10.95 -5.13
C HIS A 26 -32.27 10.13 -5.80
N LEU A 27 -32.62 9.12 -6.59
CA LEU A 27 -31.68 8.30 -7.34
C LEU A 27 -30.95 9.08 -8.45
N MET A 28 -31.64 10.04 -9.08
CA MET A 28 -31.10 10.80 -10.21
C MET A 28 -30.30 12.04 -9.79
N PHE A 29 -30.71 12.71 -8.73
CA PHE A 29 -30.22 14.04 -8.38
C PHE A 29 -29.56 14.12 -6.99
N GLY A 30 -29.53 13.02 -6.24
CA GLY A 30 -29.11 13.02 -4.85
C GLY A 30 -30.10 13.78 -3.96
N ALA A 31 -29.71 14.13 -2.74
CA ALA A 31 -30.53 14.93 -1.83
C ALA A 31 -30.62 16.38 -2.32
N VAL A 32 -31.66 16.71 -3.06
CA VAL A 32 -31.96 18.08 -3.49
C VAL A 32 -32.51 18.85 -2.31
N GLY A 33 -31.75 19.80 -1.80
CA GLY A 33 -32.19 20.77 -0.79
C GLY A 33 -31.49 20.66 0.56
N GLY A 34 -30.28 21.16 0.65
CA GLY A 34 -29.73 21.75 1.88
C GLY A 34 -29.55 20.87 3.12
N MET A 35 -29.72 19.56 3.04
CA MET A 35 -29.37 18.66 4.13
C MET A 35 -27.99 18.05 3.89
N SER A 36 -27.03 18.57 4.61
CA SER A 36 -25.68 18.03 4.74
C SER A 36 -25.74 16.60 5.27
N HIS A 37 -24.96 15.72 4.61
CA HIS A 37 -24.64 14.36 5.04
C HIS A 37 -25.80 13.34 5.11
N VAL A 38 -26.25 12.86 3.96
CA VAL A 38 -27.09 11.65 3.85
C VAL A 38 -26.25 10.37 4.13
N GLY A 39 -25.09 10.48 4.77
CA GLY A 39 -24.26 9.34 5.19
C GLY A 39 -24.77 8.61 6.44
N ASP A 40 -25.47 9.30 7.33
CA ASP A 40 -25.75 8.77 8.68
C ASP A 40 -27.22 8.53 9.03
N VAL A 41 -28.17 8.98 8.23
CA VAL A 41 -29.60 8.84 8.56
C VAL A 41 -30.35 8.15 7.41
N GLY A 42 -30.85 6.96 7.68
CA GLY A 42 -31.79 6.28 6.80
C GLY A 42 -33.09 7.08 6.64
N HIS A 43 -33.96 6.65 5.71
CA HIS A 43 -35.30 7.21 5.51
C HIS A 43 -36.00 7.42 6.86
N GLN A 44 -36.54 8.60 7.12
CA GLN A 44 -37.24 8.98 8.36
C GLN A 44 -36.36 9.13 9.63
N GLY A 45 -35.08 9.44 9.53
CA GLY A 45 -34.22 9.72 10.70
C GLY A 45 -33.79 8.48 11.47
N GLN A 46 -34.00 7.29 10.96
CA GLN A 46 -33.48 6.05 11.51
C GLN A 46 -32.12 5.70 10.87
N SER A 47 -31.19 5.15 11.66
CA SER A 47 -29.91 4.69 11.11
C SER A 47 -30.18 3.61 10.04
N LYS A 48 -29.51 3.73 8.90
CA LYS A 48 -29.61 2.80 7.78
C LYS A 48 -29.40 1.34 8.21
N ALA A 49 -28.46 1.13 9.10
CA ALA A 49 -28.16 -0.16 9.68
C ALA A 49 -29.33 -0.71 10.54
N ALA A 50 -30.05 0.13 11.24
CA ALA A 50 -31.20 -0.27 12.06
C ALA A 50 -32.39 -0.67 11.18
N ALA A 51 -32.63 0.04 10.08
CA ALA A 51 -33.78 -0.21 9.16
C ALA A 51 -33.59 -1.45 8.26
N MET A 52 -32.37 -1.97 8.10
CA MET A 52 -32.09 -3.16 7.27
C MET A 52 -32.71 -4.42 7.91
N PRO A 53 -33.34 -5.32 7.11
CA PRO A 53 -33.80 -6.62 7.60
C PRO A 53 -32.60 -7.52 8.00
N ASP A 54 -32.80 -8.42 8.95
CA ASP A 54 -31.75 -9.34 9.42
C ASP A 54 -31.20 -10.27 8.32
N THR A 55 -32.01 -10.52 7.29
CA THR A 55 -31.63 -11.30 6.10
C THR A 55 -30.75 -10.52 5.11
N ALA A 56 -30.65 -9.18 5.26
CA ALA A 56 -29.89 -8.37 4.33
C ALA A 56 -28.39 -8.73 4.39
N GLU A 57 -27.81 -8.95 3.23
CA GLU A 57 -26.39 -9.23 3.09
C GLU A 57 -25.56 -7.97 3.35
N VAL A 58 -24.68 -8.04 4.35
CA VAL A 58 -23.76 -6.97 4.74
C VAL A 58 -22.38 -7.16 4.13
N CYS A 59 -21.89 -8.39 4.12
CA CYS A 59 -20.58 -8.72 3.58
C CYS A 59 -20.70 -9.72 2.43
N GLY A 60 -20.79 -9.23 1.20
CA GLY A 60 -20.88 -10.06 0.00
C GLY A 60 -19.68 -10.96 -0.25
N CYS A 61 -18.49 -10.56 0.19
CA CYS A 61 -17.27 -11.38 0.02
C CYS A 61 -17.28 -12.66 0.87
N ASN A 62 -17.99 -12.64 2.00
CA ASN A 62 -18.04 -13.75 2.97
C ASN A 62 -19.46 -14.25 3.24
N GLY A 63 -20.47 -13.76 2.50
CA GLY A 63 -21.85 -14.18 2.63
C GLY A 63 -22.47 -13.93 4.01
N VAL A 64 -22.11 -12.80 4.68
CA VAL A 64 -22.55 -12.52 6.05
C VAL A 64 -23.70 -11.52 6.04
N CYS A 65 -24.86 -11.91 6.56
CA CYS A 65 -26.02 -11.04 6.72
C CYS A 65 -26.06 -10.32 8.08
N LYS A 66 -26.88 -9.25 8.16
CA LYS A 66 -27.05 -8.42 9.36
C LYS A 66 -27.39 -9.26 10.59
N GLY A 67 -28.33 -10.18 10.50
CA GLY A 67 -28.74 -11.03 11.62
C GLY A 67 -27.61 -11.84 12.23
N THR A 68 -26.70 -12.35 11.40
CA THR A 68 -25.49 -13.06 11.86
C THR A 68 -24.59 -12.14 12.68
N ILE A 69 -24.42 -10.89 12.24
CA ILE A 69 -23.60 -9.88 12.93
C ILE A 69 -24.26 -9.51 14.26
N VAL A 70 -25.54 -9.15 14.25
CA VAL A 70 -26.30 -8.75 15.44
C VAL A 70 -26.32 -9.88 16.49
N LYS A 71 -26.54 -11.12 16.05
CA LYS A 71 -26.51 -12.29 16.91
C LYS A 71 -25.15 -12.46 17.58
N ALA A 72 -24.07 -12.39 16.81
CA ALA A 72 -22.71 -12.50 17.35
C ALA A 72 -22.39 -11.38 18.35
N ILE A 73 -22.80 -10.13 18.07
CA ILE A 73 -22.62 -8.99 18.97
C ILE A 73 -23.33 -9.26 20.32
N LYS A 74 -24.61 -9.68 20.29
CA LYS A 74 -25.40 -9.90 21.50
C LYS A 74 -24.95 -11.11 22.30
N GLU A 75 -24.67 -12.24 21.65
CA GLU A 75 -24.31 -13.49 22.34
C GLU A 75 -22.89 -13.47 22.91
N LYS A 76 -21.98 -12.75 22.28
CA LYS A 76 -20.55 -12.74 22.66
C LYS A 76 -20.09 -11.42 23.28
N GLY A 77 -20.98 -10.44 23.41
CA GLY A 77 -20.63 -9.13 23.95
C GLY A 77 -19.56 -8.40 23.16
N LEU A 78 -19.68 -8.39 21.82
CA LEU A 78 -18.66 -7.78 20.95
C LEU A 78 -18.81 -6.27 20.94
N PHE A 79 -17.70 -5.54 21.15
CA PHE A 79 -17.68 -4.08 21.22
C PHE A 79 -16.83 -3.40 20.14
N THR A 80 -16.07 -4.18 19.36
CA THR A 80 -15.20 -3.63 18.29
C THR A 80 -15.50 -4.26 16.95
N VAL A 81 -15.23 -3.53 15.87
CA VAL A 81 -15.32 -4.04 14.49
C VAL A 81 -14.40 -5.25 14.29
N ASP A 82 -13.25 -5.27 14.95
CA ASP A 82 -12.30 -6.38 14.85
C ASP A 82 -12.82 -7.65 15.55
N ASP A 83 -13.55 -7.51 16.65
CA ASP A 83 -14.21 -8.65 17.27
C ASP A 83 -15.31 -9.21 16.37
N VAL A 84 -16.10 -8.35 15.76
CA VAL A 84 -17.09 -8.75 14.74
C VAL A 84 -16.42 -9.47 13.58
N ARG A 85 -15.30 -8.98 13.07
CA ARG A 85 -14.50 -9.65 12.02
C ARG A 85 -14.05 -11.05 12.42
N LYS A 86 -13.49 -11.20 13.61
CA LYS A 86 -13.00 -12.50 14.11
C LYS A 86 -14.13 -13.54 14.20
N HIS A 87 -15.29 -13.13 14.65
CA HIS A 87 -16.38 -14.04 14.94
C HIS A 87 -17.34 -14.29 13.78
N THR A 88 -17.48 -13.34 12.85
CA THR A 88 -18.42 -13.44 11.73
C THR A 88 -17.76 -13.47 10.35
N LYS A 89 -16.48 -13.11 10.27
CA LYS A 89 -15.73 -12.84 9.03
C LYS A 89 -16.26 -11.64 8.22
N ALA A 90 -17.28 -10.92 8.70
CA ALA A 90 -17.72 -9.68 8.08
C ALA A 90 -16.56 -8.67 8.04
N SER A 91 -16.37 -7.99 6.92
CA SER A 91 -15.29 -7.02 6.71
C SER A 91 -13.84 -7.58 6.81
N SER A 92 -13.66 -8.89 6.77
CA SER A 92 -12.33 -9.52 6.87
C SER A 92 -11.60 -9.65 5.52
N SER A 93 -12.29 -9.52 4.39
CA SER A 93 -11.72 -9.68 3.05
C SER A 93 -11.46 -8.33 2.38
N CYS A 94 -12.44 -7.73 1.70
CA CYS A 94 -12.26 -6.48 0.96
C CYS A 94 -12.36 -5.22 1.82
N GLY A 95 -13.01 -5.29 2.99
CA GLY A 95 -13.22 -4.16 3.89
C GLY A 95 -14.32 -3.17 3.45
N SER A 96 -14.95 -3.35 2.30
CA SER A 96 -15.97 -2.41 1.78
C SER A 96 -17.17 -2.23 2.72
N CYS A 97 -17.52 -3.28 3.47
CA CYS A 97 -18.64 -3.25 4.41
C CYS A 97 -18.26 -2.77 5.82
N THR A 98 -17.01 -2.29 6.05
CA THR A 98 -16.54 -1.89 7.38
C THR A 98 -17.44 -0.83 8.01
N GLY A 99 -17.77 0.23 7.28
CA GLY A 99 -18.64 1.30 7.79
C GLY A 99 -20.05 0.82 8.13
N LEU A 100 -20.61 -0.09 7.34
CA LEU A 100 -21.93 -0.68 7.61
C LEU A 100 -21.88 -1.62 8.83
N VAL A 101 -20.82 -2.41 8.98
CA VAL A 101 -20.59 -3.26 10.17
C VAL A 101 -20.46 -2.39 11.43
N GLU A 102 -19.79 -1.26 11.34
CA GLU A 102 -19.65 -0.29 12.42
C GLU A 102 -20.99 0.33 12.83
N GLN A 103 -21.81 0.72 11.85
CA GLN A 103 -23.18 1.21 12.12
C GLN A 103 -24.06 0.16 12.76
N ILE A 104 -23.98 -1.11 12.33
CA ILE A 104 -24.71 -2.22 12.96
C ILE A 104 -24.24 -2.43 14.39
N LEU A 105 -22.92 -2.39 14.62
CA LEU A 105 -22.35 -2.50 15.96
C LEU A 105 -22.85 -1.37 16.85
N ALA A 106 -22.71 -0.11 16.41
CA ALA A 106 -23.18 1.07 17.14
C ALA A 106 -24.69 1.01 17.46
N SER A 107 -25.52 0.62 16.48
CA SER A 107 -26.97 0.50 16.70
C SER A 107 -27.36 -0.67 17.61
N THR A 108 -26.55 -1.72 17.67
CA THR A 108 -26.83 -2.92 18.48
C THR A 108 -26.37 -2.75 19.92
N VAL A 109 -25.22 -2.09 20.14
CA VAL A 109 -24.64 -1.83 21.47
C VAL A 109 -25.25 -0.59 22.11
N GLY A 110 -25.79 0.34 21.30
CA GLY A 110 -26.40 1.59 21.78
C GLY A 110 -25.38 2.62 22.24
N GLY A 111 -25.78 3.55 23.10
CA GLY A 111 -24.96 4.70 23.52
C GLY A 111 -23.65 4.38 24.25
N ALA A 112 -23.35 3.12 24.50
CA ALA A 112 -22.07 2.67 25.05
C ALA A 112 -20.97 2.42 23.98
N TYR A 113 -21.32 2.47 22.69
CA TYR A 113 -20.35 2.30 21.61
C TYR A 113 -19.49 3.56 21.46
N GLN A 114 -18.20 3.42 21.67
CA GLN A 114 -17.21 4.41 21.29
C GLN A 114 -16.27 3.81 20.25
N PRO A 115 -16.07 4.46 19.07
CA PRO A 115 -15.07 3.99 18.11
C PRO A 115 -13.70 4.00 18.75
N VAL A 116 -13.07 2.84 18.83
CA VAL A 116 -11.67 2.75 19.29
C VAL A 116 -10.81 3.48 18.29
N GLN A 117 -10.23 4.60 18.69
CA GLN A 117 -9.30 5.34 17.84
C GLN A 117 -8.09 4.45 17.51
N SER A 118 -7.69 4.43 16.24
CA SER A 118 -6.58 3.60 15.76
C SER A 118 -5.23 3.88 16.44
N LYS A 119 -5.12 4.99 17.17
CA LYS A 119 -3.92 5.39 17.92
C LYS A 119 -3.58 4.44 19.08
N ASP A 120 -4.58 3.82 19.70
CA ASP A 120 -4.41 3.02 20.92
C ASP A 120 -4.34 1.51 20.64
N LYS A 121 -4.35 1.13 19.38
CA LYS A 121 -4.30 -0.28 18.99
C LYS A 121 -2.90 -0.85 19.20
N PRO A 122 -2.76 -1.95 19.98
CA PRO A 122 -1.46 -2.60 20.14
C PRO A 122 -0.93 -3.13 18.80
N VAL A 123 0.40 -3.21 18.69
CA VAL A 123 1.07 -3.74 17.48
C VAL A 123 0.60 -5.17 17.17
N CYS A 124 0.41 -5.98 18.22
CA CYS A 124 -0.10 -7.35 18.11
C CYS A 124 -0.51 -7.87 19.50
N GLY A 125 -0.96 -9.13 19.57
CA GLY A 125 -1.29 -9.78 20.85
C GLY A 125 -0.11 -10.06 21.77
N CYS A 126 1.14 -9.87 21.33
CA CYS A 126 2.34 -10.07 22.16
C CYS A 126 2.70 -8.86 23.01
N THR A 127 2.00 -7.75 22.89
CA THR A 127 2.26 -6.52 23.61
C THR A 127 0.98 -5.70 23.77
N ASP A 128 0.94 -4.85 24.77
CA ASP A 128 -0.11 -3.83 24.93
C ASP A 128 0.31 -2.48 24.33
N ARG A 129 1.55 -2.36 23.83
CA ARG A 129 2.09 -1.13 23.25
C ARG A 129 1.55 -0.88 21.87
N SER A 130 1.14 0.34 21.63
CA SER A 130 0.71 0.84 20.32
C SER A 130 1.89 1.04 19.37
N HIS A 131 1.61 1.15 18.07
CA HIS A 131 2.62 1.49 17.06
C HIS A 131 3.34 2.81 17.36
N GLY A 132 2.61 3.81 17.89
CA GLY A 132 3.16 5.11 18.26
C GLY A 132 4.16 5.02 19.42
N GLU A 133 3.81 4.30 20.51
CA GLU A 133 4.68 4.10 21.66
C GLU A 133 5.97 3.35 21.28
N VAL A 134 5.85 2.30 20.48
CA VAL A 134 7.02 1.53 20.02
C VAL A 134 7.98 2.41 19.21
N ARG A 135 7.46 3.23 18.29
CA ARG A 135 8.30 4.14 17.49
C ARG A 135 8.94 5.24 18.32
N ALA A 136 8.21 5.80 19.29
CA ALA A 136 8.75 6.76 20.24
C ALA A 136 9.90 6.15 21.03
N ALA A 137 9.71 4.96 21.61
CA ALA A 137 10.76 4.27 22.37
C ALA A 137 12.00 3.97 21.52
N ILE A 138 11.85 3.49 20.27
CA ILE A 138 12.96 3.24 19.35
C ILE A 138 13.79 4.51 19.17
N ARG A 139 13.13 5.65 18.98
CA ARG A 139 13.79 6.93 18.73
C ARG A 139 14.41 7.55 19.97
N GLU A 140 13.67 7.56 21.09
CA GLU A 140 14.08 8.22 22.33
C GLU A 140 15.18 7.46 23.06
N GLN A 141 15.16 6.12 22.98
CA GLN A 141 16.13 5.25 23.66
C GLN A 141 17.22 4.71 22.72
N HIS A 142 17.29 5.20 21.48
CA HIS A 142 18.26 4.78 20.46
C HIS A 142 18.37 3.26 20.33
N LEU A 143 17.20 2.58 20.20
CA LEU A 143 17.17 1.13 20.10
C LEU A 143 17.54 0.68 18.67
N LEU A 144 18.39 -0.32 18.54
CA LEU A 144 18.96 -0.78 17.28
C LEU A 144 18.60 -2.22 16.89
N THR A 145 18.09 -3.01 17.85
CA THR A 145 17.75 -4.43 17.60
C THR A 145 16.34 -4.78 18.07
N ILE A 146 15.76 -5.80 17.46
CA ILE A 146 14.43 -6.32 17.87
C ILE A 146 14.42 -6.79 19.33
N PRO A 147 15.44 -7.56 19.80
CA PRO A 147 15.50 -7.95 21.21
C PRO A 147 15.50 -6.76 22.18
N ASP A 148 16.24 -5.69 21.89
CA ASP A 148 16.28 -4.51 22.76
C ASP A 148 14.90 -3.87 22.89
N VAL A 149 14.17 -3.73 21.77
CA VAL A 149 12.80 -3.20 21.78
C VAL A 149 11.87 -4.09 22.61
N MET A 150 11.93 -5.41 22.39
CA MET A 150 11.08 -6.36 23.11
C MET A 150 11.38 -6.38 24.61
N HIS A 151 12.65 -6.30 24.99
CA HIS A 151 13.07 -6.27 26.38
C HIS A 151 12.65 -4.97 27.08
N LEU A 152 12.94 -3.81 26.48
CA LEU A 152 12.62 -2.51 27.07
C LEU A 152 11.11 -2.31 27.25
N LEU A 153 10.32 -2.76 26.27
CA LEU A 153 8.86 -2.58 26.27
C LEU A 153 8.09 -3.76 26.87
N GLU A 154 8.78 -4.67 27.52
CA GLU A 154 8.22 -5.81 28.26
C GLU A 154 7.27 -6.66 27.40
N TRP A 155 7.78 -7.15 26.24
CA TRP A 155 6.99 -8.02 25.37
C TRP A 155 6.55 -9.30 26.09
N LYS A 156 5.28 -9.67 26.02
CA LYS A 156 4.71 -10.86 26.68
C LYS A 156 5.29 -12.18 26.17
N THR A 157 5.91 -12.18 25.00
CA THR A 157 6.52 -13.35 24.37
C THR A 157 7.99 -13.06 24.04
N PRO A 158 8.94 -13.94 24.38
CA PRO A 158 10.38 -13.66 24.22
C PRO A 158 10.80 -13.52 22.76
N ASN A 159 10.09 -14.19 21.82
CA ASN A 159 10.44 -14.23 20.41
C ASN A 159 9.49 -13.42 19.51
N GLY A 160 8.45 -12.80 20.08
CA GLY A 160 7.43 -12.12 19.31
C GLY A 160 6.59 -13.05 18.40
N CYS A 161 6.00 -12.51 17.36
CA CYS A 161 5.18 -13.24 16.39
C CYS A 161 5.40 -12.75 14.95
N ALA A 162 4.77 -13.42 13.98
CA ALA A 162 4.83 -13.07 12.56
C ALA A 162 4.24 -11.68 12.23
N SER A 163 3.59 -11.02 13.15
CA SER A 163 3.08 -9.65 12.98
C SER A 163 4.03 -8.60 13.53
N CYS A 164 4.51 -8.76 14.78
CA CYS A 164 5.36 -7.75 15.42
C CYS A 164 6.80 -7.77 14.91
N ARG A 165 7.42 -8.93 14.69
CA ARG A 165 8.82 -8.97 14.22
C ARG A 165 9.05 -8.17 12.93
N PRO A 166 8.24 -8.34 11.86
CA PRO A 166 8.40 -7.52 10.66
C PRO A 166 8.13 -6.03 10.89
N ALA A 167 7.22 -5.68 11.80
CA ALA A 167 6.94 -4.29 12.14
C ALA A 167 8.11 -3.66 12.89
N LEU A 168 8.67 -4.34 13.88
CA LEU A 168 9.84 -3.87 14.64
C LEU A 168 11.07 -3.72 13.73
N ASN A 169 11.34 -4.71 12.89
CA ASN A 169 12.43 -4.64 11.91
C ASN A 169 12.29 -3.41 11.00
N TYR A 170 11.06 -3.18 10.49
CA TYR A 170 10.78 -1.99 9.69
C TYR A 170 11.02 -0.69 10.48
N TYR A 171 10.51 -0.59 11.71
CA TYR A 171 10.65 0.64 12.51
C TYR A 171 12.09 0.95 12.87
N LEU A 172 12.88 -0.07 13.22
CA LEU A 172 14.30 0.08 13.50
C LEU A 172 15.05 0.63 12.28
N ILE A 173 14.94 -0.02 11.12
CA ILE A 173 15.64 0.38 9.91
C ILE A 173 15.13 1.72 9.36
N SER A 174 13.81 2.01 9.46
CA SER A 174 13.28 3.30 9.01
C SER A 174 13.73 4.47 9.90
N THR A 175 14.00 4.22 11.18
CA THR A 175 14.47 5.23 12.14
C THR A 175 15.99 5.38 12.09
N TRP A 176 16.72 4.27 12.02
CA TRP A 176 18.20 4.21 12.08
C TRP A 176 18.76 3.44 10.86
N PRO A 177 18.68 4.00 9.64
CA PRO A 177 18.88 3.23 8.38
C PRO A 177 20.29 2.62 8.22
N HIS A 178 21.31 3.19 8.85
CA HIS A 178 22.70 2.70 8.74
C HIS A 178 23.25 2.14 10.05
N GLU A 179 22.47 2.16 11.12
CA GLU A 179 22.88 1.72 12.46
C GLU A 179 22.09 0.50 12.93
N ALA A 180 20.79 0.46 12.64
CA ALA A 180 19.94 -0.64 13.07
C ALA A 180 20.31 -1.95 12.37
N GLN A 181 20.27 -3.04 13.14
CA GLN A 181 20.53 -4.37 12.64
C GLN A 181 19.28 -4.91 11.88
N ASP A 182 19.42 -5.10 10.58
CA ASP A 182 18.39 -5.77 9.78
C ASP A 182 18.29 -7.25 10.17
N ASP A 183 17.05 -7.70 10.41
CA ASP A 183 16.73 -9.12 10.59
C ASP A 183 15.98 -9.66 9.36
N PRO A 184 16.69 -10.24 8.37
CA PRO A 184 16.05 -10.77 7.16
C PRO A 184 15.00 -11.84 7.46
N GLN A 185 15.13 -12.61 8.54
CA GLN A 185 14.16 -13.63 8.92
C GLN A 185 12.83 -13.04 9.40
N SER A 186 12.82 -11.79 9.82
CA SER A 186 11.61 -11.03 10.14
C SER A 186 10.92 -10.41 8.93
N ARG A 187 11.46 -10.60 7.72
CA ARG A 187 10.81 -10.17 6.46
C ARG A 187 9.91 -11.26 5.90
N PHE A 188 8.90 -10.87 5.11
CA PHE A 188 8.09 -11.84 4.38
C PHE A 188 8.90 -12.57 3.30
N ILE A 189 8.45 -13.78 2.93
CA ILE A 189 9.16 -14.65 1.98
C ILE A 189 9.50 -13.92 0.66
N ASN A 190 8.60 -13.13 0.12
CA ASN A 190 8.84 -12.39 -1.12
C ASN A 190 9.92 -11.30 -0.96
N GLU A 191 10.02 -10.71 0.23
CA GLU A 191 11.03 -9.70 0.55
C GLU A 191 12.42 -10.32 0.77
N ARG A 192 12.48 -11.52 1.35
CA ARG A 192 13.73 -12.28 1.50
C ARG A 192 14.20 -12.86 0.19
N ALA A 193 13.28 -13.44 -0.56
CA ALA A 193 13.57 -14.07 -1.84
C ALA A 193 13.77 -13.08 -2.99
N HIS A 194 13.48 -11.80 -2.76
CA HIS A 194 13.51 -10.75 -3.80
C HIS A 194 12.81 -11.14 -5.10
N ALA A 195 11.75 -11.92 -4.96
CA ALA A 195 10.88 -12.45 -6.01
C ALA A 195 9.51 -12.78 -5.39
N ASN A 196 8.47 -12.98 -6.21
CA ASN A 196 7.16 -13.34 -5.68
C ASN A 196 6.96 -14.85 -5.76
N ILE A 197 6.68 -15.49 -4.62
CA ILE A 197 6.25 -16.89 -4.58
C ILE A 197 4.88 -17.03 -5.24
N GLN A 198 4.74 -18.03 -6.09
CA GLN A 198 3.54 -18.36 -6.83
C GLN A 198 2.78 -19.53 -6.18
N LYS A 199 1.55 -19.77 -6.63
CA LYS A 199 0.66 -20.79 -6.05
C LYS A 199 1.25 -22.20 -6.07
N ASP A 200 2.05 -22.49 -7.07
CA ASP A 200 2.71 -23.79 -7.29
C ASP A 200 4.09 -23.90 -6.59
N GLY A 201 4.48 -22.88 -5.82
CA GLY A 201 5.77 -22.82 -5.15
C GLY A 201 6.93 -22.32 -6.01
N THR A 202 6.71 -22.03 -7.28
CA THR A 202 7.67 -21.35 -8.14
C THR A 202 7.71 -19.84 -7.82
N PHE A 203 8.58 -19.10 -8.48
CA PHE A 203 8.74 -17.67 -8.28
C PHE A 203 8.58 -16.89 -9.57
N SER A 204 8.13 -15.63 -9.45
CA SER A 204 8.19 -14.67 -10.53
C SER A 204 9.39 -13.73 -10.38
N VAL A 205 10.05 -13.41 -11.49
CA VAL A 205 11.17 -12.47 -11.58
C VAL A 205 10.76 -11.29 -12.44
N VAL A 206 10.91 -10.09 -11.89
CA VAL A 206 10.53 -8.83 -12.56
C VAL A 206 11.76 -7.93 -12.64
N PRO A 207 12.45 -7.85 -13.79
CA PRO A 207 13.54 -6.91 -13.97
C PRO A 207 13.03 -5.46 -13.94
N ARG A 208 13.90 -4.54 -13.50
CA ARG A 208 13.59 -3.11 -13.44
C ARG A 208 13.49 -2.54 -14.85
N MET A 209 12.41 -1.85 -15.11
CA MET A 209 12.18 -1.03 -16.29
C MET A 209 11.93 0.39 -15.82
N TRP A 210 12.98 1.22 -15.85
CA TRP A 210 12.95 2.59 -15.35
C TRP A 210 11.87 3.42 -16.06
N GLY A 211 10.88 3.92 -15.32
CA GLY A 211 9.74 4.61 -15.88
C GLY A 211 8.85 3.76 -16.81
N GLY A 212 9.04 2.45 -16.82
CA GLY A 212 8.38 1.53 -17.75
C GLY A 212 9.05 1.46 -19.14
N LEU A 213 10.24 2.07 -19.29
CA LEU A 213 11.01 2.02 -20.55
C LEU A 213 11.89 0.78 -20.60
N THR A 214 12.15 0.33 -21.81
CA THR A 214 13.07 -0.76 -22.14
C THR A 214 13.73 -0.52 -23.50
N SER A 215 14.74 -1.31 -23.82
CA SER A 215 15.45 -1.27 -25.08
C SER A 215 15.32 -2.58 -25.86
N PRO A 216 15.53 -2.58 -27.19
CA PRO A 216 15.60 -3.82 -27.95
C PRO A 216 16.65 -4.81 -27.44
N LYS A 217 17.76 -4.31 -26.86
CA LYS A 217 18.79 -5.15 -26.26
C LYS A 217 18.27 -5.85 -25.00
N GLU A 218 17.64 -5.12 -24.09
CA GLU A 218 17.04 -5.67 -22.85
C GLU A 218 15.94 -6.67 -23.15
N LEU A 219 15.09 -6.38 -24.14
CA LEU A 219 14.03 -7.32 -24.56
C LEU A 219 14.61 -8.65 -25.08
N ARG A 220 15.70 -8.61 -25.86
CA ARG A 220 16.39 -9.85 -26.30
C ARG A 220 16.95 -10.62 -25.11
N VAL A 221 17.63 -9.95 -24.19
CA VAL A 221 18.17 -10.60 -22.98
C VAL A 221 17.05 -11.26 -22.15
N ILE A 222 15.92 -10.57 -21.99
CA ILE A 222 14.78 -11.18 -21.30
C ILE A 222 14.27 -12.43 -22.02
N ALA A 223 14.20 -12.40 -23.36
CA ALA A 223 13.79 -13.56 -24.14
C ALA A 223 14.81 -14.70 -24.03
N ASP A 224 16.11 -14.42 -24.19
CA ASP A 224 17.18 -15.41 -24.09
C ASP A 224 17.21 -16.08 -22.70
N VAL A 225 17.02 -15.29 -21.63
CA VAL A 225 16.93 -15.80 -20.26
C VAL A 225 15.67 -16.65 -20.07
N ALA A 226 14.53 -16.22 -20.61
CA ALA A 226 13.29 -16.99 -20.52
C ALA A 226 13.43 -18.35 -21.24
N GLU A 227 14.05 -18.40 -22.41
CA GLU A 227 14.33 -19.64 -23.15
C GLU A 227 15.33 -20.53 -22.40
N LYS A 228 16.45 -19.97 -21.95
CA LYS A 228 17.52 -20.70 -21.24
C LYS A 228 17.01 -21.42 -19.99
N TYR A 229 16.11 -20.81 -19.24
CA TYR A 229 15.56 -21.38 -17.99
C TYR A 229 14.18 -22.00 -18.17
N ASN A 230 13.73 -22.20 -19.42
CA ASN A 230 12.41 -22.78 -19.74
C ASN A 230 11.28 -22.10 -18.97
N VAL A 231 11.28 -20.75 -18.93
CA VAL A 231 10.24 -19.98 -18.26
C VAL A 231 8.91 -20.19 -18.97
N PRO A 232 7.89 -20.79 -18.31
CA PRO A 232 6.66 -21.20 -18.99
C PRO A 232 5.80 -20.03 -19.45
N THR A 233 5.94 -18.85 -18.84
CA THR A 233 5.15 -17.68 -19.20
C THR A 233 5.92 -16.38 -18.96
N VAL A 234 5.99 -15.55 -19.98
CA VAL A 234 6.43 -14.15 -19.89
C VAL A 234 5.22 -13.25 -20.05
N LYS A 235 5.00 -12.33 -19.11
CA LYS A 235 3.80 -11.49 -19.06
C LYS A 235 4.14 -10.01 -19.02
N MET A 236 3.56 -9.24 -19.96
CA MET A 236 3.48 -7.78 -19.84
C MET A 236 2.43 -7.41 -18.79
N THR A 237 2.83 -6.69 -17.75
CA THR A 237 1.95 -6.34 -16.64
C THR A 237 1.37 -4.92 -16.77
N GLY A 238 0.21 -4.67 -16.17
CA GLY A 238 -0.38 -3.33 -16.13
C GLY A 238 0.44 -2.28 -15.37
N GLY A 239 1.52 -2.69 -14.69
CA GLY A 239 2.47 -1.81 -14.01
C GLY A 239 3.68 -1.42 -14.87
N ALA A 240 3.59 -1.53 -16.21
CA ALA A 240 4.67 -1.25 -17.16
C ALA A 240 5.95 -2.07 -16.87
N ARG A 241 5.80 -3.39 -16.67
CA ARG A 241 6.88 -4.34 -16.37
C ARG A 241 6.70 -5.62 -17.15
N VAL A 242 7.80 -6.31 -17.41
CA VAL A 242 7.81 -7.71 -17.84
C VAL A 242 7.97 -8.61 -16.62
N ASP A 243 7.20 -9.67 -16.55
CA ASP A 243 7.21 -10.63 -15.45
C ASP A 243 7.50 -12.02 -16.00
N LEU A 244 8.56 -12.67 -15.51
CA LEU A 244 8.96 -14.04 -15.84
C LEU A 244 8.37 -14.97 -14.78
N LEU A 245 7.39 -15.76 -15.15
CA LEU A 245 6.61 -16.61 -14.25
C LEU A 245 7.09 -18.06 -14.30
N GLY A 246 7.10 -18.76 -13.18
CA GLY A 246 7.38 -20.21 -13.11
C GLY A 246 8.84 -20.56 -12.87
N ILE A 247 9.66 -19.66 -12.32
CA ILE A 247 11.09 -19.90 -12.04
C ILE A 247 11.23 -20.67 -10.72
N LYS A 248 12.06 -21.72 -10.72
CA LYS A 248 12.37 -22.48 -9.50
C LYS A 248 13.27 -21.68 -8.57
N LYS A 249 13.10 -21.81 -7.24
CA LYS A 249 13.90 -21.09 -6.24
C LYS A 249 15.41 -21.23 -6.47
N ALA A 250 15.89 -22.44 -6.76
CA ALA A 250 17.31 -22.71 -6.99
C ALA A 250 17.90 -22.06 -8.25
N ASP A 251 17.06 -21.67 -9.20
CA ASP A 251 17.51 -21.02 -10.43
C ASP A 251 17.52 -19.48 -10.32
N LEU A 252 16.89 -18.91 -9.29
CA LEU A 252 16.82 -17.46 -9.10
C LEU A 252 18.19 -16.77 -9.18
N PRO A 253 19.25 -17.20 -8.44
CA PRO A 253 20.56 -16.53 -8.54
C PRO A 253 21.19 -16.61 -9.93
N LYS A 254 20.95 -17.68 -10.69
CA LYS A 254 21.45 -17.84 -12.07
C LYS A 254 20.71 -16.90 -13.02
N VAL A 255 19.39 -16.84 -12.92
CA VAL A 255 18.55 -15.90 -13.69
C VAL A 255 18.97 -14.46 -13.42
N TRP A 256 19.20 -14.10 -12.16
CA TRP A 256 19.66 -12.76 -11.80
C TRP A 256 21.07 -12.45 -12.29
N ALA A 257 21.97 -13.44 -12.31
CA ALA A 257 23.31 -13.28 -12.88
C ALA A 257 23.27 -12.97 -14.37
N ASP A 258 22.43 -13.70 -15.14
CA ASP A 258 22.29 -13.46 -16.57
C ASP A 258 21.61 -12.09 -16.86
N LEU A 259 20.58 -11.72 -16.14
CA LEU A 259 19.93 -10.39 -16.27
C LEU A 259 20.90 -9.27 -15.84
N GLY A 260 21.64 -9.47 -14.74
CA GLY A 260 22.63 -8.52 -14.22
C GLY A 260 23.81 -8.29 -15.15
N ALA A 261 24.24 -9.33 -15.91
CA ALA A 261 25.28 -9.21 -16.93
C ALA A 261 24.90 -8.24 -18.06
N ALA A 262 23.60 -8.01 -18.27
CA ALA A 262 23.06 -7.02 -19.20
C ALA A 262 22.76 -5.66 -18.55
N GLY A 263 23.10 -5.48 -17.25
CA GLY A 263 22.87 -4.26 -16.49
C GLY A 263 21.47 -4.15 -15.90
N MET A 264 20.68 -5.22 -15.91
CA MET A 264 19.36 -5.23 -15.29
C MET A 264 19.47 -5.47 -13.79
N VAL A 265 18.58 -4.85 -13.02
CA VAL A 265 18.50 -4.93 -11.56
C VAL A 265 17.10 -5.33 -11.12
N SER A 266 16.93 -5.63 -9.85
CA SER A 266 15.63 -5.98 -9.25
C SER A 266 14.57 -4.91 -9.51
N GLY A 267 13.42 -5.31 -10.03
CA GLY A 267 12.25 -4.46 -10.19
C GLY A 267 11.53 -4.16 -8.88
N HIS A 268 11.99 -4.70 -7.73
CA HIS A 268 11.35 -4.58 -6.41
C HIS A 268 9.82 -4.79 -6.47
N ALA A 269 9.35 -5.67 -7.34
CA ALA A 269 7.93 -5.92 -7.54
C ALA A 269 7.32 -6.83 -6.44
N TYR A 270 7.88 -6.77 -5.25
CA TYR A 270 7.53 -7.57 -4.08
C TYR A 270 7.45 -6.69 -2.82
N GLY A 271 6.85 -7.19 -1.76
CA GLY A 271 6.88 -6.63 -0.42
C GLY A 271 6.49 -5.16 -0.30
N LYS A 272 7.11 -4.46 0.64
CA LYS A 272 6.88 -3.06 1.02
C LYS A 272 7.89 -2.12 0.35
N SER A 273 8.06 -2.26 -0.93
CA SER A 273 9.01 -1.48 -1.73
C SER A 273 8.30 -0.64 -2.79
N ILE A 274 9.06 0.27 -3.39
CA ILE A 274 8.60 1.06 -4.52
C ILE A 274 8.44 0.16 -5.75
N ARG A 275 7.32 0.34 -6.45
CA ARG A 275 7.05 -0.25 -7.75
C ARG A 275 7.61 0.65 -8.86
N THR A 276 7.78 0.09 -10.07
CA THR A 276 8.07 0.87 -11.28
C THR A 276 7.16 2.08 -11.35
N VAL A 277 7.72 3.26 -11.61
CA VAL A 277 6.97 4.47 -11.86
C VAL A 277 6.30 4.36 -13.23
N LYS A 278 4.97 4.27 -13.26
CA LYS A 278 4.24 4.18 -14.52
C LYS A 278 4.27 5.53 -15.21
N THR A 279 4.68 5.57 -16.48
CA THR A 279 4.67 6.79 -17.30
C THR A 279 3.76 6.63 -18.51
N CYS A 280 3.27 7.73 -19.04
CA CYS A 280 2.80 7.80 -20.41
C CYS A 280 3.95 8.29 -21.30
N VAL A 281 3.74 8.38 -22.61
CA VAL A 281 4.80 8.82 -23.56
C VAL A 281 5.11 10.32 -23.49
N GLY A 282 4.34 11.12 -22.77
CA GLY A 282 4.58 12.53 -22.47
C GLY A 282 4.81 13.42 -23.68
N ALA A 283 5.33 14.62 -23.44
CA ALA A 283 5.71 15.56 -24.47
C ALA A 283 6.86 15.05 -25.36
N GLU A 284 7.54 13.98 -24.91
CA GLU A 284 8.57 13.31 -25.74
C GLU A 284 7.99 12.80 -27.08
N HIS A 285 6.75 12.28 -27.07
CA HIS A 285 6.14 11.67 -28.26
C HIS A 285 4.66 11.97 -28.45
N CYS A 286 3.99 12.55 -27.47
CA CYS A 286 2.55 12.82 -27.52
C CYS A 286 2.28 14.28 -27.86
N ARG A 287 1.54 14.56 -28.94
CA ARG A 287 1.13 15.92 -29.33
C ARG A 287 0.29 16.66 -28.27
N PHE A 288 -0.27 15.96 -27.30
CA PHE A 288 -1.04 16.53 -26.20
C PHE A 288 -0.24 16.63 -24.88
N GLY A 289 0.99 16.12 -24.88
CA GLY A 289 1.86 16.19 -23.72
C GLY A 289 2.29 17.63 -23.44
N THR A 290 2.15 18.06 -22.19
CA THR A 290 2.63 19.37 -21.73
C THR A 290 3.99 19.25 -21.07
N GLN A 291 4.30 18.08 -20.47
CA GLN A 291 5.55 17.82 -19.76
C GLN A 291 6.19 16.48 -20.16
N LEU A 292 7.50 16.35 -19.93
CA LEU A 292 8.32 15.17 -20.22
C LEU A 292 8.07 14.06 -19.18
N SER A 293 7.05 13.26 -19.36
CA SER A 293 6.64 12.28 -18.34
C SER A 293 7.58 11.08 -18.20
N MET A 294 8.19 10.61 -19.28
CA MET A 294 9.13 9.49 -19.21
C MET A 294 10.40 9.91 -18.48
N SER A 295 11.00 11.02 -18.86
CA SER A 295 12.19 11.57 -18.19
C SER A 295 11.94 11.80 -16.69
N MET A 296 10.82 12.46 -16.34
CA MET A 296 10.46 12.72 -14.94
C MET A 296 10.24 11.42 -14.16
N GLY A 297 9.54 10.45 -14.75
CA GLY A 297 9.30 9.15 -14.12
C GLY A 297 10.59 8.37 -13.84
N VAL A 298 11.55 8.41 -14.77
CA VAL A 298 12.87 7.78 -14.59
C VAL A 298 13.65 8.46 -13.46
N LYS A 299 13.66 9.80 -13.39
CA LYS A 299 14.31 10.55 -12.30
C LYS A 299 13.72 10.18 -10.96
N LEU A 300 12.41 10.19 -10.85
CA LEU A 300 11.68 9.85 -9.62
C LEU A 300 11.94 8.41 -9.18
N GLU A 301 11.92 7.46 -10.11
CA GLU A 301 12.18 6.05 -9.81
C GLU A 301 13.63 5.79 -9.37
N LYS A 302 14.60 6.44 -10.02
CA LYS A 302 16.03 6.33 -9.65
C LYS A 302 16.29 6.92 -8.27
N MET A 303 15.70 8.07 -7.94
CA MET A 303 15.82 8.69 -6.63
C MET A 303 15.29 7.77 -5.51
N LEU A 304 14.21 7.03 -5.77
CA LEU A 304 13.53 6.19 -4.78
C LEU A 304 14.00 4.72 -4.80
N PHE A 305 14.99 4.37 -5.63
CA PHE A 305 15.47 3.00 -5.77
C PHE A 305 15.95 2.43 -4.44
N GLY A 306 15.40 1.28 -4.07
CA GLY A 306 15.72 0.63 -2.79
C GLY A 306 14.86 1.09 -1.60
N MET A 307 13.96 2.05 -1.77
CA MET A 307 13.12 2.52 -0.68
C MET A 307 12.26 1.40 -0.09
N TRP A 308 12.42 1.17 1.21
CA TRP A 308 11.53 0.34 2.02
C TRP A 308 10.53 1.21 2.77
N SER A 309 9.26 0.87 2.74
CA SER A 309 8.14 1.68 3.24
C SER A 309 7.16 0.84 4.05
N PRO A 310 6.24 1.43 4.83
CA PRO A 310 5.26 0.69 5.63
C PRO A 310 4.44 -0.31 4.80
N HIS A 311 4.12 0.06 3.58
CA HIS A 311 3.45 -0.78 2.59
C HIS A 311 4.02 -0.49 1.20
N LYS A 312 3.65 -1.30 0.18
CA LYS A 312 4.03 -1.03 -1.22
C LYS A 312 3.62 0.38 -1.64
N VAL A 313 4.49 1.04 -2.39
CA VAL A 313 4.25 2.38 -2.95
C VAL A 313 4.20 2.29 -4.48
N LYS A 314 3.16 2.85 -5.06
CA LYS A 314 2.95 2.95 -6.51
C LYS A 314 2.97 4.42 -6.90
N LEU A 315 3.74 4.74 -7.93
CA LEU A 315 3.82 6.09 -8.48
C LEU A 315 3.45 6.08 -9.96
N ALA A 316 3.03 7.23 -10.45
CA ALA A 316 2.89 7.46 -11.89
C ALA A 316 3.13 8.92 -12.25
N VAL A 317 3.61 9.13 -13.47
CA VAL A 317 3.77 10.43 -14.08
C VAL A 317 2.98 10.48 -15.39
N SER A 318 2.00 11.36 -15.47
CA SER A 318 1.24 11.66 -16.69
C SER A 318 1.70 12.98 -17.26
N GLY A 319 2.04 13.03 -18.54
CA GLY A 319 2.56 14.22 -19.21
C GLY A 319 1.51 15.31 -19.49
N CYS A 320 0.25 15.08 -19.17
CA CYS A 320 -0.84 16.06 -19.28
C CYS A 320 -2.05 15.64 -18.43
N PRO A 321 -3.07 16.53 -18.24
CA PRO A 321 -4.28 16.24 -17.46
C PRO A 321 -5.16 15.09 -17.94
N ARG A 322 -4.92 14.51 -19.14
CA ARG A 322 -5.59 13.28 -19.61
C ARG A 322 -5.28 12.06 -18.75
N ASN A 323 -4.24 12.13 -17.92
CA ASN A 323 -3.93 11.14 -16.88
C ASN A 323 -3.76 9.70 -17.39
N CYS A 324 -3.18 9.52 -18.59
CA CYS A 324 -3.01 8.20 -19.22
C CYS A 324 -2.17 7.19 -18.40
N ALA A 325 -1.27 7.68 -17.53
CA ALA A 325 -0.52 6.83 -16.61
C ALA A 325 -1.27 6.52 -15.30
N GLU A 326 -2.51 6.96 -15.15
CA GLU A 326 -3.36 6.73 -13.96
C GLU A 326 -2.77 7.35 -12.68
N ALA A 327 -2.12 8.53 -12.79
CA ALA A 327 -1.53 9.22 -11.65
C ALA A 327 -2.56 9.53 -10.55
N GLY A 328 -3.82 9.82 -10.92
CA GLY A 328 -4.92 10.14 -10.01
C GLY A 328 -5.38 9.00 -9.07
N ILE A 329 -4.79 7.80 -9.17
CA ILE A 329 -5.08 6.66 -8.27
C ILE A 329 -3.80 6.01 -7.74
N LYS A 330 -2.72 6.77 -7.62
CA LYS A 330 -1.43 6.28 -7.11
C LYS A 330 -1.14 6.84 -5.72
N ASP A 331 -0.24 6.17 -5.02
CA ASP A 331 0.28 6.64 -3.73
C ASP A 331 0.93 8.04 -3.86
N VAL A 332 1.65 8.26 -4.99
CA VAL A 332 2.08 9.57 -5.47
C VAL A 332 1.83 9.63 -6.98
N GLY A 333 1.05 10.61 -7.39
CA GLY A 333 0.75 10.90 -8.79
C GLY A 333 1.28 12.27 -9.20
N VAL A 334 1.94 12.34 -10.35
CA VAL A 334 2.46 13.58 -10.94
C VAL A 334 1.78 13.79 -12.28
N ILE A 335 1.17 14.95 -12.48
CA ILE A 335 0.44 15.29 -13.70
C ILE A 335 1.03 16.57 -14.30
N GLY A 336 1.52 16.48 -15.51
CA GLY A 336 2.02 17.63 -16.25
C GLY A 336 0.90 18.63 -16.58
N VAL A 337 1.20 19.90 -16.40
CA VAL A 337 0.38 21.04 -16.83
C VAL A 337 1.28 22.06 -17.52
N ASP A 338 0.73 23.07 -18.21
CA ASP A 338 1.53 24.01 -19.00
C ASP A 338 2.62 24.74 -18.18
N SER A 339 2.36 24.98 -16.90
CA SER A 339 3.25 25.70 -15.99
C SER A 339 4.04 24.80 -15.02
N GLY A 340 4.24 23.51 -15.36
CA GLY A 340 4.97 22.55 -14.52
C GLY A 340 4.18 21.29 -14.21
N TYR A 341 4.08 20.94 -12.92
CA TYR A 341 3.46 19.68 -12.50
C TYR A 341 2.50 19.89 -11.32
N GLU A 342 1.42 19.14 -11.33
CA GLU A 342 0.56 18.95 -10.17
C GLU A 342 0.92 17.64 -9.48
N ILE A 343 1.05 17.67 -8.16
CA ILE A 343 1.36 16.50 -7.33
C ILE A 343 0.12 16.10 -6.56
N TYR A 344 -0.22 14.83 -6.66
CA TYR A 344 -1.34 14.20 -5.97
C TYR A 344 -0.83 13.07 -5.08
N VAL A 345 -1.43 12.88 -3.90
CA VAL A 345 -0.99 11.87 -2.92
C VAL A 345 -2.17 11.05 -2.41
N ALA A 346 -1.86 9.92 -1.77
CA ALA A 346 -2.85 9.08 -1.09
C ALA A 346 -3.90 8.39 -1.99
N GLY A 347 -3.61 8.19 -3.27
CA GLY A 347 -4.44 7.37 -4.13
C GLY A 347 -4.24 5.86 -3.90
N ASN A 348 -5.21 5.08 -4.28
CA ASN A 348 -5.13 3.62 -4.24
C ASN A 348 -5.90 2.97 -5.39
N GLY A 349 -5.20 2.37 -6.35
CA GLY A 349 -5.78 1.47 -7.35
C GLY A 349 -5.74 0.02 -6.84
N GLY A 350 -6.56 -0.31 -5.87
CA GLY A 350 -6.64 -1.63 -5.25
C GLY A 350 -8.09 -2.11 -5.12
N ILE A 351 -8.38 -3.00 -4.15
CA ILE A 351 -9.72 -3.54 -3.88
C ILE A 351 -10.72 -2.40 -3.67
N LYS A 352 -10.38 -1.42 -2.84
CA LYS A 352 -11.08 -0.15 -2.75
C LYS A 352 -10.26 0.89 -3.51
N THR A 353 -10.84 1.45 -4.55
CA THR A 353 -10.20 2.53 -5.31
C THR A 353 -10.38 3.85 -4.55
N GLU A 354 -9.25 4.52 -4.26
CA GLU A 354 -9.22 5.85 -3.67
C GLU A 354 -8.62 6.83 -4.68
N VAL A 355 -9.31 7.95 -4.88
CA VAL A 355 -8.79 9.04 -5.70
C VAL A 355 -7.68 9.76 -4.93
N ALA A 356 -6.57 10.01 -5.61
CA ALA A 356 -5.46 10.76 -5.02
C ALA A 356 -5.87 12.22 -4.77
N GLN A 357 -5.43 12.77 -3.64
CA GLN A 357 -5.76 14.11 -3.22
C GLN A 357 -4.71 15.11 -3.73
N PHE A 358 -5.14 16.26 -4.22
CA PHE A 358 -4.25 17.31 -4.70
C PHE A 358 -3.41 17.85 -3.53
N LEU A 359 -2.09 17.76 -3.68
CA LEU A 359 -1.14 18.27 -2.70
C LEU A 359 -0.70 19.69 -3.06
N CYS A 360 -0.05 19.86 -4.20
CA CYS A 360 0.45 21.18 -4.65
C CYS A 360 0.73 21.17 -6.16
N LYS A 361 1.10 22.37 -6.65
CA LYS A 361 1.66 22.60 -7.96
C LYS A 361 3.10 23.10 -7.82
N VAL A 362 3.98 22.62 -8.69
CA VAL A 362 5.41 22.97 -8.74
C VAL A 362 5.84 23.25 -10.18
N ALA A 363 6.92 24.01 -10.36
CA ALA A 363 7.36 24.44 -11.68
C ALA A 363 8.42 23.52 -12.31
N THR A 364 9.25 22.88 -11.49
CA THR A 364 10.46 22.18 -11.93
C THR A 364 10.48 20.70 -11.52
N ASP A 365 11.31 19.92 -12.21
CA ASP A 365 11.56 18.52 -11.89
C ASP A 365 12.15 18.36 -10.48
N ASP A 366 13.06 19.25 -10.08
CA ASP A 366 13.72 19.19 -8.76
C ASP A 366 12.71 19.42 -7.63
N GLU A 367 11.77 20.33 -7.81
CA GLU A 367 10.67 20.52 -6.85
C GLU A 367 9.76 19.30 -6.78
N VAL A 368 9.50 18.60 -7.91
CA VAL A 368 8.76 17.33 -7.88
C VAL A 368 9.49 16.30 -7.03
N LEU A 369 10.80 16.15 -7.22
CA LEU A 369 11.62 15.21 -6.46
C LEU A 369 11.64 15.54 -4.97
N GLU A 370 11.85 16.81 -4.61
CA GLU A 370 11.87 17.27 -3.22
C GLU A 370 10.52 17.03 -2.53
N VAL A 371 9.42 17.48 -3.13
CA VAL A 371 8.08 17.36 -2.52
C VAL A 371 7.64 15.90 -2.41
N ALA A 372 7.81 15.12 -3.48
CA ALA A 372 7.46 13.70 -3.47
C ALA A 372 8.33 12.91 -2.48
N GLY A 373 9.64 13.21 -2.44
CA GLY A 373 10.58 12.61 -1.51
C GLY A 373 10.26 12.94 -0.05
N ALA A 374 9.98 14.21 0.24
CA ALA A 374 9.59 14.65 1.59
C ALA A 374 8.27 14.00 2.05
N PHE A 375 7.25 13.92 1.20
CA PHE A 375 6.01 13.22 1.52
C PHE A 375 6.25 11.74 1.80
N LEU A 376 7.05 11.06 0.99
CA LEU A 376 7.34 9.64 1.18
C LEU A 376 8.17 9.39 2.45
N GLN A 377 9.09 10.28 2.79
CA GLN A 377 9.83 10.17 4.04
C GLN A 377 8.94 10.44 5.26
N LEU A 378 8.07 11.44 5.20
CA LEU A 378 7.07 11.69 6.24
C LEU A 378 6.18 10.45 6.45
N TYR A 379 5.69 9.85 5.37
CA TYR A 379 4.94 8.60 5.43
C TYR A 379 5.76 7.44 6.01
N ARG A 380 7.05 7.31 5.69
CA ARG A 380 7.93 6.30 6.27
C ARG A 380 8.09 6.47 7.78
N GLU A 381 8.12 7.72 8.25
CA GLU A 381 8.34 8.05 9.67
C GLU A 381 7.06 8.03 10.51
N GLU A 382 5.89 8.31 9.93
CA GLU A 382 4.62 8.39 10.66
C GLU A 382 3.65 7.23 10.35
N GLY A 383 3.77 6.60 9.18
CA GLY A 383 2.92 5.49 8.77
C GLY A 383 3.10 4.26 9.64
N PHE A 384 2.01 3.59 10.00
CA PHE A 384 2.06 2.31 10.71
C PHE A 384 2.45 1.19 9.75
N TYR A 385 3.16 0.19 10.26
CA TYR A 385 3.50 -0.97 9.44
C TYR A 385 2.24 -1.62 8.85
N LEU A 386 2.24 -1.88 7.54
CA LEU A 386 1.12 -2.31 6.70
C LEU A 386 0.06 -1.23 6.41
N GLU A 387 0.21 -0.01 6.87
CA GLU A 387 -0.67 1.09 6.52
C GLU A 387 -0.34 1.61 5.10
N ARG A 388 -1.35 1.76 4.24
CA ARG A 388 -1.20 2.38 2.91
C ARG A 388 -1.20 3.90 3.04
N THR A 389 -0.64 4.59 2.06
CA THR A 389 -0.63 6.08 2.02
C THR A 389 -2.03 6.68 2.13
N CYS A 390 -3.04 6.07 1.49
CA CYS A 390 -4.43 6.53 1.59
C CYS A 390 -5.00 6.40 3.02
N HIS A 391 -4.65 5.34 3.73
CA HIS A 391 -5.05 5.17 5.14
C HIS A 391 -4.27 6.10 6.06
N TYR A 392 -2.97 6.27 5.80
CA TYR A 392 -2.12 7.20 6.55
C TYR A 392 -2.65 8.63 6.45
N VAL A 393 -2.87 9.13 5.22
CA VAL A 393 -3.42 10.49 5.03
C VAL A 393 -4.85 10.59 5.55
N GLY A 394 -5.66 9.52 5.43
CA GLY A 394 -6.99 9.46 6.05
C GLY A 394 -6.95 9.57 7.57
N ARG A 395 -5.89 9.05 8.23
CA ARG A 395 -5.69 9.10 9.68
C ARG A 395 -5.15 10.45 10.18
N VAL A 396 -4.14 11.00 9.51
CA VAL A 396 -3.49 12.24 9.95
C VAL A 396 -4.12 13.51 9.35
N GLY A 397 -4.84 13.38 8.26
CA GLY A 397 -5.40 14.47 7.47
C GLY A 397 -4.42 15.02 6.43
N LEU A 398 -4.94 15.47 5.28
CA LEU A 398 -4.13 16.10 4.24
C LEU A 398 -3.52 17.43 4.72
N ASP A 399 -4.21 18.17 5.58
CA ASP A 399 -3.73 19.44 6.12
C ASP A 399 -2.47 19.27 6.99
N HIS A 400 -2.38 18.16 7.75
CA HIS A 400 -1.15 17.79 8.46
C HIS A 400 0.03 17.62 7.49
N VAL A 401 -0.20 16.89 6.39
CA VAL A 401 0.83 16.69 5.36
C VAL A 401 1.23 18.04 4.71
N LYS A 402 0.27 18.86 4.33
CA LYS A 402 0.52 20.20 3.75
C LYS A 402 1.32 21.09 4.69
N LYS A 403 0.95 21.15 5.96
CA LYS A 403 1.64 21.93 6.97
C LYS A 403 3.12 21.57 7.09
N ILE A 404 3.45 20.29 7.01
CA ILE A 404 4.84 19.80 7.14
C ILE A 404 5.59 19.91 5.82
N VAL A 405 4.99 19.46 4.72
CA VAL A 405 5.70 19.32 3.43
C VAL A 405 5.69 20.63 2.62
N LEU A 406 4.63 21.46 2.73
CA LEU A 406 4.50 22.68 1.91
C LEU A 406 4.78 23.96 2.68
N GLU A 407 4.18 24.11 3.86
CA GLU A 407 4.25 25.36 4.62
C GLU A 407 5.57 25.51 5.40
N ASN A 408 6.26 24.39 5.67
CA ASN A 408 7.54 24.38 6.37
C ASN A 408 8.68 23.92 5.43
N ALA A 409 9.27 24.86 4.70
CA ALA A 409 10.34 24.58 3.74
C ALA A 409 11.59 23.92 4.39
N ALA A 410 11.95 24.32 5.62
CA ALA A 410 13.07 23.72 6.33
C ALA A 410 12.80 22.26 6.67
N ARG A 411 11.59 21.93 7.15
CA ARG A 411 11.20 20.57 7.47
C ARG A 411 11.06 19.69 6.21
N ARG A 412 10.53 20.25 5.12
CA ARG A 412 10.49 19.55 3.82
C ARG A 412 11.90 19.16 3.38
N LYS A 413 12.83 20.11 3.40
CA LYS A 413 14.24 19.86 3.01
C LYS A 413 14.88 18.80 3.90
N GLU A 414 14.72 18.90 5.22
CA GLU A 414 15.19 17.89 6.17
C GLU A 414 14.66 16.49 5.87
N LEU A 415 13.36 16.36 5.61
CA LEU A 415 12.75 15.07 5.25
C LEU A 415 13.34 14.52 3.94
N TYR A 416 13.50 15.36 2.95
CA TYR A 416 14.10 14.97 1.68
C TYR A 416 15.55 14.51 1.83
N GLU A 417 16.36 15.24 2.58
CA GLU A 417 17.74 14.88 2.88
C GLU A 417 17.82 13.55 3.67
N ARG A 418 16.95 13.32 4.62
CA ARG A 418 16.85 12.07 5.38
C ARG A 418 16.44 10.89 4.49
N LEU A 419 15.56 11.10 3.52
CA LEU A 419 15.26 10.07 2.52
C LEU A 419 16.51 9.70 1.72
N LEU A 420 17.21 10.70 1.17
CA LEU A 420 18.41 10.48 0.38
C LEU A 420 19.51 9.80 1.21
N TYR A 421 19.69 10.21 2.46
CA TYR A 421 20.60 9.54 3.40
C TYR A 421 20.23 8.06 3.62
N ALA A 422 18.96 7.76 3.83
CA ALA A 422 18.51 6.38 4.03
C ALA A 422 18.72 5.48 2.81
N LEU A 423 18.80 6.06 1.62
CA LEU A 423 19.01 5.35 0.35
C LEU A 423 20.46 5.33 -0.12
N GLN A 424 21.38 6.00 0.60
CA GLN A 424 22.78 5.97 0.29
C GLN A 424 23.32 4.53 0.32
N ASN A 425 24.16 4.21 -0.67
CA ASN A 425 24.82 2.90 -0.77
C ASN A 425 23.88 1.70 -0.84
N TYR A 426 22.63 1.91 -1.26
CA TYR A 426 21.72 0.80 -1.47
C TYR A 426 22.25 -0.15 -2.53
N GLU A 427 22.44 -1.41 -2.14
CA GLU A 427 22.91 -2.48 -3.03
C GLU A 427 21.70 -3.22 -3.64
N ASP A 428 21.74 -3.48 -4.94
CA ASP A 428 20.73 -4.31 -5.58
C ASP A 428 20.73 -5.73 -4.99
N PRO A 429 19.60 -6.23 -4.49
CA PRO A 429 19.53 -7.50 -3.80
C PRO A 429 19.81 -8.70 -4.72
N TRP A 430 19.56 -8.59 -6.01
CA TRP A 430 19.93 -9.63 -6.98
C TRP A 430 21.45 -9.74 -7.12
N ASN A 431 22.12 -8.59 -7.23
CA ASN A 431 23.57 -8.55 -7.26
C ASN A 431 24.16 -9.10 -5.95
N ALA A 432 23.61 -8.71 -4.80
CA ALA A 432 24.04 -9.25 -3.50
C ALA A 432 23.90 -10.78 -3.43
N ALA A 433 22.78 -11.34 -3.90
CA ALA A 433 22.56 -12.79 -3.94
C ALA A 433 23.51 -13.52 -4.91
N VAL A 434 23.92 -12.87 -5.99
CA VAL A 434 24.90 -13.42 -6.94
C VAL A 434 26.32 -13.39 -6.38
N GLN A 435 26.72 -12.27 -5.74
CA GLN A 435 28.10 -12.02 -5.33
C GLN A 435 28.43 -12.53 -3.92
N LYS A 436 27.47 -12.55 -3.00
CA LYS A 436 27.70 -12.86 -1.57
C LYS A 436 27.26 -14.29 -1.23
N PRO A 437 28.20 -15.21 -0.89
CA PRO A 437 27.84 -16.61 -0.55
C PRO A 437 26.82 -16.72 0.61
N ALA A 438 26.91 -15.83 1.60
CA ALA A 438 25.99 -15.84 2.73
C ALA A 438 24.53 -15.57 2.30
N VAL A 439 24.32 -14.67 1.33
CA VAL A 439 22.98 -14.36 0.78
C VAL A 439 22.53 -15.50 -0.16
N ARG A 440 23.44 -16.05 -0.96
CA ARG A 440 23.14 -17.13 -1.90
C ARG A 440 22.62 -18.40 -1.21
N ARG A 441 23.10 -18.71 0.00
CA ARG A 441 22.64 -19.88 0.78
C ARG A 441 21.13 -19.94 0.99
N GLU A 442 20.42 -18.82 1.00
CA GLU A 442 18.95 -18.76 1.09
C GLU A 442 18.27 -19.51 -0.08
N PHE A 443 18.96 -19.64 -1.22
CA PHE A 443 18.44 -20.23 -2.47
C PHE A 443 18.91 -21.67 -2.70
N GLU A 444 19.77 -22.20 -1.84
CA GLU A 444 20.26 -23.59 -1.95
C GLU A 444 19.14 -24.57 -1.51
N ILE A 445 19.06 -25.69 -2.22
CA ILE A 445 18.18 -26.79 -1.82
C ILE A 445 18.90 -27.54 -0.71
N LEU A 446 18.32 -27.56 0.47
CA LEU A 446 18.82 -28.42 1.55
C LEU A 446 18.45 -29.86 1.23
N GLU A 447 19.46 -30.67 0.95
CA GLU A 447 19.27 -32.14 0.87
C GLU A 447 18.96 -32.64 2.28
N VAL A 448 17.74 -33.13 2.48
CA VAL A 448 17.40 -33.87 3.70
C VAL A 448 18.20 -35.20 3.63
N ARG A 449 19.27 -35.26 4.43
CA ARG A 449 19.90 -36.56 4.65
C ARG A 449 18.89 -37.43 5.39
N THR A 450 18.29 -38.34 4.64
CA THR A 450 17.44 -39.43 5.16
C THR A 450 18.27 -40.42 5.97
#